data_32e40969eb01e08590e7d3d3b5ae6433
#
_entry.id   32e40969eb01e08590e7d3d3b5ae6433
#
_cell.length_a   1.000
_cell.length_b   1.000
_cell.length_c   1.000
_cell.angle_alpha   90.00
_cell.angle_beta   90.00
_cell.angle_gamma   90.00
#
_symmetry.space_group_name_H-M   'P 1'
#
loop_
_entity.id
_entity.type
_entity.pdbx_description
1 polymer ?
#
loop_
_entity_poly.entity_id
_entity_poly.type
_entity_poly.pdbx_seq_one_letter_code
_entity_poly.pdbx_strand_id
1 'polypeptide(L)'
;MITTFCALFGVNFSLFYFMLLGDFKSVRKNEELRTYIMLIVGATALITLNIHSMFPSMIKAFRYAIFQVVTVITTTGYATTDFAKWPMFSKSILMMLTVVGACASSTGGGIKVSRLLVGIKCIKREIVQLAHPKSVGIIRIGGKKVGSDILRTIYIYFIAYVGILIVSVMLVSLDNFDFETTFSAVLTTLGNVGPGMAKVGPMGNFADFSILSKLVLCFDMLAGRLEIFPFLVLFTAPAWRRKF
;
A
#
# COMPACT_ATOMS: atom_id res chain seq x y z
N MET A 1 10.29 18.33 8.44
CA MET A 1 9.56 17.85 9.63
C MET A 1 8.38 16.93 9.26
N ILE A 2 7.33 17.37 8.55
CA ILE A 2 6.15 16.54 8.23
C ILE A 2 6.53 15.20 7.56
N THR A 3 7.38 15.23 6.51
CA THR A 3 7.85 14.02 5.82
C THR A 3 8.50 13.00 6.76
N THR A 4 9.32 13.48 7.70
CA THR A 4 10.00 12.58 8.66
C THR A 4 9.01 11.92 9.59
N PHE A 5 8.03 12.67 10.14
CA PHE A 5 7.00 12.09 10.98
C PHE A 5 6.09 11.12 10.22
N CYS A 6 5.67 11.46 8.99
CA CYS A 6 4.92 10.54 8.15
C CYS A 6 5.68 9.23 7.91
N ALA A 7 6.99 9.30 7.59
CA ALA A 7 7.82 8.11 7.41
C ALA A 7 7.90 7.27 8.69
N LEU A 8 8.03 7.89 9.86
CA LEU A 8 8.06 7.20 11.15
C LEU A 8 6.73 6.50 11.46
N PHE A 9 5.58 7.14 11.20
CA PHE A 9 4.27 6.51 11.43
C PHE A 9 4.00 5.32 10.49
N GLY A 10 4.67 5.24 9.35
CA GLY A 10 4.63 4.08 8.47
C GLY A 10 5.45 2.88 8.96
N VAL A 11 6.28 3.03 9.99
CA VAL A 11 7.07 1.95 10.59
C VAL A 11 6.22 1.13 11.56
N ASN A 12 6.53 -0.16 11.69
CA ASN A 12 5.88 -1.04 12.66
C ASN A 12 6.12 -0.55 14.11
N PHE A 13 5.04 -0.32 14.86
CA PHE A 13 5.12 0.19 16.24
C PHE A 13 5.90 -0.71 17.20
N SER A 14 5.92 -2.03 16.98
CA SER A 14 6.75 -2.93 17.78
C SER A 14 8.23 -2.60 17.71
N LEU A 15 8.71 -2.02 16.60
CA LEU A 15 10.11 -1.62 16.47
C LEU A 15 10.46 -0.43 17.36
N PHE A 16 9.53 0.52 17.56
CA PHE A 16 9.73 1.60 18.53
C PHE A 16 9.87 1.07 19.96
N TYR A 17 9.08 0.06 20.33
CA TYR A 17 9.23 -0.60 21.62
C TYR A 17 10.63 -1.25 21.78
N PHE A 18 11.14 -1.95 20.76
CA PHE A 18 12.51 -2.49 20.80
C PHE A 18 13.57 -1.39 20.86
N MET A 19 13.35 -0.24 20.21
CA MET A 19 14.24 0.92 20.33
C MET A 19 14.28 1.47 21.77
N LEU A 20 13.13 1.58 22.44
CA LEU A 20 13.04 2.03 23.83
C LEU A 20 13.76 1.05 24.81
N LEU A 21 13.74 -0.24 24.51
CA LEU A 21 14.47 -1.27 25.25
C LEU A 21 15.99 -1.32 24.93
N GLY A 22 16.46 -0.50 24.00
CA GLY A 22 17.88 -0.47 23.60
C GLY A 22 18.32 -1.58 22.65
N ASP A 23 17.38 -2.40 22.14
CA ASP A 23 17.70 -3.48 21.19
C ASP A 23 17.73 -2.99 19.73
N PHE A 24 18.68 -2.13 19.43
CA PHE A 24 18.90 -1.61 18.07
C PHE A 24 19.31 -2.71 17.06
N LYS A 25 19.87 -3.83 17.54
CA LYS A 25 20.27 -4.94 16.69
C LYS A 25 19.07 -5.64 16.05
N SER A 26 18.01 -5.86 16.82
CA SER A 26 16.74 -6.43 16.31
C SER A 26 16.05 -5.48 15.32
N VAL A 27 16.06 -4.17 15.60
CA VAL A 27 15.51 -3.17 14.69
C VAL A 27 16.23 -3.17 13.34
N ARG A 28 17.58 -3.13 13.35
CA ARG A 28 18.39 -3.12 12.12
C ARG A 28 18.29 -4.41 11.32
N LYS A 29 18.02 -5.56 11.96
CA LYS A 29 17.86 -6.87 11.31
C LYS A 29 16.44 -7.08 10.76
N ASN A 30 15.49 -6.20 11.06
CA ASN A 30 14.12 -6.34 10.60
C ASN A 30 14.03 -6.19 9.07
N GLU A 31 13.62 -7.25 8.40
CA GLU A 31 13.55 -7.30 6.93
C GLU A 31 12.46 -6.39 6.39
N GLU A 32 11.34 -6.25 7.10
CA GLU A 32 10.23 -5.39 6.71
C GLU A 32 10.65 -3.92 6.70
N LEU A 33 11.31 -3.46 7.78
CA LEU A 33 11.82 -2.08 7.87
C LEU A 33 12.81 -1.78 6.75
N ARG A 34 13.74 -2.71 6.48
CA ARG A 34 14.74 -2.55 5.41
C ARG A 34 14.07 -2.45 4.04
N THR A 35 13.06 -3.29 3.77
CA THR A 35 12.31 -3.25 2.52
C THR A 35 11.52 -1.95 2.40
N TYR A 36 10.89 -1.49 3.47
CA TYR A 36 10.16 -0.22 3.51
C TYR A 36 11.06 0.97 3.19
N ILE A 37 12.23 1.05 3.84
CA ILE A 37 13.21 2.12 3.57
C ILE A 37 13.73 2.03 2.13
N MET A 38 14.01 0.83 1.64
CA MET A 38 14.48 0.61 0.26
C MET A 38 13.44 1.07 -0.77
N LEU A 39 12.14 0.81 -0.53
CA LEU A 39 11.06 1.28 -1.38
C LEU A 39 10.99 2.82 -1.39
N ILE A 40 11.08 3.47 -0.24
CA ILE A 40 11.06 4.94 -0.16
C ILE A 40 12.26 5.53 -0.89
N VAL A 41 13.47 5.06 -0.60
CA VAL A 41 14.70 5.59 -1.21
C VAL A 41 14.71 5.33 -2.72
N GLY A 42 14.39 4.11 -3.15
CA GLY A 42 14.36 3.74 -4.56
C GLY A 42 13.32 4.53 -5.35
N ALA A 43 12.09 4.61 -4.85
CA ALA A 43 11.03 5.38 -5.50
C ALA A 43 11.37 6.88 -5.55
N THR A 44 11.89 7.44 -4.45
CA THR A 44 12.32 8.84 -4.41
C THR A 44 13.41 9.12 -5.42
N ALA A 45 14.43 8.27 -5.54
CA ALA A 45 15.51 8.43 -6.51
C ALA A 45 14.98 8.39 -7.95
N LEU A 46 14.16 7.37 -8.29
CA LEU A 46 13.59 7.21 -9.63
C LEU A 46 12.69 8.39 -10.01
N ILE A 47 11.82 8.82 -9.11
CA ILE A 47 10.94 9.97 -9.35
C ILE A 47 11.75 11.24 -9.49
N THR A 48 12.73 11.50 -8.60
CA THR A 48 13.58 12.70 -8.66
C THR A 48 14.28 12.80 -10.00
N LEU A 49 14.86 11.71 -10.51
CA LEU A 49 15.51 11.67 -11.82
C LEU A 49 14.53 11.94 -12.97
N ASN A 50 13.30 11.46 -12.84
CA ASN A 50 12.29 11.62 -13.88
C ASN A 50 11.68 13.04 -13.93
N ILE A 51 11.53 13.71 -12.78
CA ILE A 51 10.90 15.03 -12.70
C ILE A 51 11.89 16.20 -12.62
N HIS A 52 13.22 15.95 -12.61
CA HIS A 52 14.22 17.00 -12.41
C HIS A 52 14.12 18.14 -13.43
N SER A 53 13.77 17.83 -14.68
CA SER A 53 13.59 18.83 -15.76
C SER A 53 12.39 19.75 -15.56
N MET A 54 11.43 19.37 -14.70
CA MET A 54 10.23 20.17 -14.41
C MET A 54 10.48 21.23 -13.32
N PHE A 55 11.62 21.15 -12.62
CA PHE A 55 11.92 22.03 -11.49
C PHE A 55 13.25 22.77 -11.70
N PRO A 56 13.38 23.98 -11.15
CA PRO A 56 14.59 24.81 -11.35
C PRO A 56 15.86 24.22 -10.72
N SER A 57 15.72 23.27 -9.78
CA SER A 57 16.84 22.66 -9.06
C SER A 57 16.53 21.22 -8.70
N MET A 58 17.53 20.35 -8.80
CA MET A 58 17.44 18.95 -8.38
C MET A 58 17.07 18.79 -6.90
N ILE A 59 17.48 19.73 -6.04
CA ILE A 59 17.12 19.75 -4.62
C ILE A 59 15.61 19.97 -4.44
N LYS A 60 15.00 20.85 -5.26
CA LYS A 60 13.53 21.05 -5.23
C LYS A 60 12.81 19.82 -5.72
N ALA A 61 13.25 19.21 -6.83
CA ALA A 61 12.68 17.96 -7.35
C ALA A 61 12.74 16.85 -6.30
N PHE A 62 13.90 16.66 -5.64
CA PHE A 62 14.06 15.69 -4.56
C PHE A 62 13.12 15.97 -3.37
N ARG A 63 12.98 17.23 -2.95
CA ARG A 63 12.09 17.62 -1.86
C ARG A 63 10.63 17.27 -2.14
N TYR A 64 10.15 17.52 -3.36
CA TYR A 64 8.79 17.18 -3.76
C TYR A 64 8.62 15.67 -3.94
N ALA A 65 9.60 15.00 -4.54
CA ALA A 65 9.57 13.55 -4.72
C ALA A 65 9.51 12.79 -3.39
N ILE A 66 10.41 13.09 -2.45
CA ILE A 66 10.43 12.39 -1.15
C ILE A 66 9.17 12.65 -0.33
N PHE A 67 8.64 13.89 -0.35
CA PHE A 67 7.39 14.20 0.32
C PHE A 67 6.26 13.35 -0.24
N GLN A 68 6.11 13.34 -1.57
CA GLN A 68 5.02 12.65 -2.23
C GLN A 68 5.12 11.12 -2.08
N VAL A 69 6.32 10.55 -2.22
CA VAL A 69 6.57 9.13 -2.00
C VAL A 69 6.18 8.72 -0.58
N VAL A 70 6.63 9.49 0.42
CA VAL A 70 6.35 9.18 1.83
C VAL A 70 4.86 9.31 2.12
N THR A 71 4.18 10.36 1.70
CA THR A 71 2.75 10.54 2.00
C THR A 71 1.87 9.49 1.34
N VAL A 72 2.26 9.01 0.16
CA VAL A 72 1.53 7.96 -0.55
C VAL A 72 1.76 6.59 0.09
N ILE A 73 3.01 6.18 0.34
CA ILE A 73 3.29 4.85 0.92
C ILE A 73 2.79 4.73 2.36
N THR A 74 2.77 5.82 3.12
CA THR A 74 2.21 5.85 4.48
C THR A 74 0.70 6.08 4.53
N THR A 75 0.08 6.23 3.35
CA THR A 75 -1.34 6.51 3.20
C THR A 75 -1.81 7.75 3.97
N THR A 76 -0.94 8.77 4.06
CA THR A 76 -1.24 10.05 4.71
C THR A 76 -2.05 10.97 3.80
N GLY A 77 -1.78 10.95 2.47
CA GLY A 77 -2.57 11.65 1.46
C GLY A 77 -2.30 13.14 1.31
N TYR A 78 -1.34 13.72 2.03
CA TYR A 78 -0.97 15.13 1.82
C TYR A 78 -0.21 15.32 0.52
N ALA A 79 -0.47 16.45 -0.16
CA ALA A 79 0.24 16.85 -1.37
C ALA A 79 0.81 18.26 -1.21
N THR A 80 2.04 18.45 -1.65
CA THR A 80 2.73 19.75 -1.70
C THR A 80 2.80 20.31 -3.12
N THR A 81 2.46 19.50 -4.10
CA THR A 81 2.46 19.83 -5.53
C THR A 81 1.45 18.96 -6.25
N ASP A 82 1.00 19.42 -7.40
CA ASP A 82 0.09 18.67 -8.26
C ASP A 82 0.87 17.58 -9.02
N PHE A 83 0.93 16.38 -8.42
CA PHE A 83 1.60 15.23 -9.04
C PHE A 83 0.81 14.62 -10.21
N ALA A 84 -0.46 15.03 -10.42
CA ALA A 84 -1.22 14.61 -11.60
C ALA A 84 -0.57 15.12 -12.90
N LYS A 85 0.21 16.21 -12.83
CA LYS A 85 0.98 16.78 -13.95
C LYS A 85 2.34 16.14 -14.18
N TRP A 86 2.77 15.20 -13.31
CA TRP A 86 4.06 14.56 -13.43
C TRP A 86 4.07 13.56 -14.61
N PRO A 87 5.27 13.21 -15.13
CA PRO A 87 5.39 12.20 -16.18
C PRO A 87 4.76 10.88 -15.77
N MET A 88 4.25 10.12 -16.75
CA MET A 88 3.52 8.87 -16.51
C MET A 88 4.31 7.87 -15.67
N PHE A 89 5.62 7.76 -15.87
CA PHE A 89 6.48 6.90 -15.08
C PHE A 89 6.43 7.22 -13.58
N SER A 90 6.53 8.49 -13.21
CA SER A 90 6.43 8.92 -11.81
C SER A 90 5.03 8.66 -11.22
N LYS A 91 3.97 8.91 -11.99
CA LYS A 91 2.59 8.59 -11.59
C LYS A 91 2.43 7.09 -11.35
N SER A 92 2.96 6.24 -12.24
CA SER A 92 2.89 4.78 -12.10
C SER A 92 3.58 4.29 -10.83
N ILE A 93 4.76 4.85 -10.48
CA ILE A 93 5.44 4.52 -9.22
C ILE A 93 4.57 4.89 -8.02
N LEU A 94 3.95 6.08 -8.00
CA LEU A 94 3.07 6.50 -6.91
C LEU A 94 1.86 5.57 -6.78
N MET A 95 1.24 5.18 -7.90
CA MET A 95 0.12 4.22 -7.90
C MET A 95 0.52 2.86 -7.35
N MET A 96 1.71 2.35 -7.70
CA MET A 96 2.23 1.09 -7.12
C MET A 96 2.46 1.22 -5.61
N LEU A 97 2.98 2.36 -5.13
CA LEU A 97 3.16 2.61 -3.70
C LEU A 97 1.84 2.69 -2.93
N THR A 98 0.76 3.21 -3.57
CA THR A 98 -0.60 3.21 -3.01
C THR A 98 -1.08 1.78 -2.71
N VAL A 99 -0.79 0.82 -3.61
CA VAL A 99 -1.13 -0.59 -3.42
C VAL A 99 -0.31 -1.22 -2.30
N VAL A 100 0.99 -0.94 -2.27
CA VAL A 100 1.93 -1.54 -1.30
C VAL A 100 1.61 -1.12 0.12
N GLY A 101 1.41 0.18 0.36
CA GLY A 101 1.16 0.74 1.68
C GLY A 101 2.38 0.68 2.62
N ALA A 102 2.13 0.84 3.92
CA ALA A 102 3.17 0.90 4.96
C ALA A 102 3.47 -0.47 5.61
N CYS A 103 4.25 -0.50 6.70
CA CYS A 103 4.57 -1.72 7.45
C CYS A 103 3.33 -2.29 8.17
N ALA A 104 3.35 -3.58 8.47
CA ALA A 104 2.36 -4.19 9.37
C ALA A 104 2.41 -3.53 10.76
N SER A 105 1.28 -3.51 11.47
CA SER A 105 1.16 -2.84 12.77
C SER A 105 1.62 -1.37 12.75
N SER A 106 1.41 -0.68 11.62
CA SER A 106 1.52 0.77 11.45
C SER A 106 0.14 1.39 11.25
N THR A 107 0.07 2.72 11.22
CA THR A 107 -1.18 3.44 10.95
C THR A 107 -1.60 3.43 9.48
N GLY A 108 -0.74 3.02 8.54
CA GLY A 108 -1.03 3.06 7.11
C GLY A 108 -2.04 2.01 6.64
N GLY A 109 -2.71 2.25 5.52
CA GLY A 109 -3.55 1.30 4.79
C GLY A 109 -2.75 0.43 3.80
N GLY A 110 -3.41 -0.04 2.74
CA GLY A 110 -2.81 -0.85 1.67
C GLY A 110 -2.56 -2.30 2.07
N ILE A 111 -1.87 -3.04 1.18
CA ILE A 111 -1.59 -4.48 1.34
C ILE A 111 -0.64 -4.78 2.51
N LYS A 112 0.23 -3.86 2.87
CA LYS A 112 1.34 -3.92 3.83
C LYS A 112 2.62 -4.55 3.24
N VAL A 113 3.74 -3.90 3.56
CA VAL A 113 5.08 -4.34 3.12
C VAL A 113 5.39 -5.78 3.53
N SER A 114 4.97 -6.21 4.72
CA SER A 114 5.16 -7.59 5.20
C SER A 114 4.50 -8.63 4.30
N ARG A 115 3.24 -8.42 3.88
CA ARG A 115 2.53 -9.33 2.98
C ARG A 115 3.19 -9.40 1.60
N LEU A 116 3.60 -8.24 1.07
CA LEU A 116 4.35 -8.16 -0.19
C LEU A 116 5.66 -8.96 -0.10
N LEU A 117 6.41 -8.80 0.98
CA LEU A 117 7.68 -9.50 1.21
C LEU A 117 7.49 -11.02 1.31
N VAL A 118 6.42 -11.48 2.00
CA VAL A 118 6.04 -12.90 2.00
C VAL A 118 5.70 -13.37 0.60
N GLY A 119 4.88 -12.62 -0.15
CA GLY A 119 4.49 -12.96 -1.51
C GLY A 119 5.71 -13.16 -2.42
N ILE A 120 6.67 -12.23 -2.41
CA ILE A 120 7.91 -12.33 -3.19
C ILE A 120 8.73 -13.58 -2.78
N LYS A 121 8.84 -13.87 -1.47
CA LYS A 121 9.53 -15.07 -0.98
C LYS A 121 8.82 -16.36 -1.38
N CYS A 122 7.47 -16.35 -1.43
CA CYS A 122 6.67 -17.47 -1.92
C CYS A 122 6.95 -17.73 -3.40
N ILE A 123 6.88 -16.69 -4.24
CA ILE A 123 7.19 -16.82 -5.68
C ILE A 123 8.59 -17.39 -5.88
N LYS A 124 9.58 -16.84 -5.16
CA LYS A 124 10.96 -17.35 -5.23
C LYS A 124 11.06 -18.82 -4.82
N ARG A 125 10.35 -19.23 -3.76
CA ARG A 125 10.31 -20.64 -3.31
C ARG A 125 9.72 -21.54 -4.38
N GLU A 126 8.58 -21.17 -4.98
CA GLU A 126 7.91 -21.96 -6.02
C GLU A 126 8.83 -22.12 -7.26
N ILE A 127 9.51 -21.06 -7.69
CA ILE A 127 10.47 -21.13 -8.81
C ILE A 127 11.61 -22.11 -8.47
N VAL A 128 12.20 -22.04 -7.27
CA VAL A 128 13.25 -22.93 -6.84
C VAL A 128 12.76 -24.39 -6.75
N GLN A 129 11.53 -24.60 -6.27
CA GLN A 129 10.94 -25.93 -6.15
C GLN A 129 10.61 -26.55 -7.52
N LEU A 130 10.21 -25.75 -8.50
CA LEU A 130 10.04 -26.21 -9.89
C LEU A 130 11.39 -26.64 -10.51
N ALA A 131 12.47 -25.91 -10.22
CA ALA A 131 13.80 -26.26 -10.70
C ALA A 131 14.40 -27.47 -9.94
N HIS A 132 14.10 -27.61 -8.66
CA HIS A 132 14.59 -28.66 -7.77
C HIS A 132 13.45 -29.29 -6.94
N PRO A 133 12.68 -30.25 -7.52
CA PRO A 133 11.46 -30.80 -6.89
C PRO A 133 11.66 -31.44 -5.50
N LYS A 134 12.87 -31.91 -5.20
CA LYS A 134 13.21 -32.50 -3.89
C LYS A 134 13.60 -31.46 -2.83
N SER A 135 13.66 -30.17 -3.17
CA SER A 135 14.03 -29.13 -2.20
C SER A 135 12.85 -28.76 -1.30
N VAL A 136 13.07 -28.72 0.01
CA VAL A 136 12.08 -28.25 0.99
C VAL A 136 12.36 -26.78 1.30
N GLY A 137 11.67 -25.88 0.61
CA GLY A 137 11.79 -24.45 0.81
C GLY A 137 11.02 -23.95 2.03
N ILE A 138 11.68 -23.55 3.11
CA ILE A 138 11.07 -22.94 4.29
C ILE A 138 11.12 -21.42 4.16
N ILE A 139 9.94 -20.76 4.19
CA ILE A 139 9.86 -19.30 4.19
C ILE A 139 10.11 -18.79 5.60
N ARG A 140 11.04 -17.83 5.72
CA ARG A 140 11.40 -17.19 7.00
C ARG A 140 11.30 -15.67 6.87
N ILE A 141 10.80 -15.02 7.93
CA ILE A 141 10.79 -13.56 8.08
C ILE A 141 11.41 -13.21 9.43
N GLY A 142 12.40 -12.34 9.44
CA GLY A 142 13.13 -12.00 10.66
C GLY A 142 13.74 -13.21 11.37
N GLY A 143 14.13 -14.26 10.61
CA GLY A 143 14.65 -15.52 11.15
C GLY A 143 13.58 -16.51 11.62
N LYS A 144 12.32 -16.13 11.77
CA LYS A 144 11.22 -17.02 12.20
C LYS A 144 10.55 -17.69 11.00
N LYS A 145 10.23 -18.98 11.12
CA LYS A 145 9.50 -19.74 10.11
C LYS A 145 8.05 -19.21 10.02
N VAL A 146 7.60 -18.94 8.81
CA VAL A 146 6.19 -18.59 8.54
C VAL A 146 5.37 -19.88 8.42
N GLY A 147 4.33 -20.02 9.23
CA GLY A 147 3.43 -21.18 9.20
C GLY A 147 2.62 -21.25 7.91
N SER A 148 2.19 -22.46 7.54
CA SER A 148 1.34 -22.70 6.37
C SER A 148 0.03 -21.93 6.42
N ASP A 149 -0.57 -21.79 7.61
CA ASP A 149 -1.84 -21.09 7.80
C ASP A 149 -1.71 -19.59 7.51
N ILE A 150 -0.59 -18.97 7.94
CA ILE A 150 -0.30 -17.56 7.64
C ILE A 150 -0.12 -17.38 6.13
N LEU A 151 0.59 -18.29 5.46
CA LEU A 151 0.78 -18.24 4.01
C LEU A 151 -0.56 -18.34 3.28
N ARG A 152 -1.42 -19.29 3.68
CA ARG A 152 -2.75 -19.44 3.12
C ARG A 152 -3.59 -18.18 3.29
N THR A 153 -3.58 -17.58 4.48
CA THR A 153 -4.30 -16.33 4.77
C THR A 153 -3.82 -15.19 3.87
N ILE A 154 -2.51 -15.06 3.65
CA ILE A 154 -1.94 -14.04 2.77
C ILE A 154 -2.39 -14.25 1.31
N TYR A 155 -2.39 -15.49 0.79
CA TYR A 155 -2.86 -15.76 -0.57
C TYR A 155 -4.34 -15.42 -0.75
N ILE A 156 -5.18 -15.83 0.20
CA ILE A 156 -6.61 -15.51 0.16
C ILE A 156 -6.82 -13.99 0.25
N TYR A 157 -6.02 -13.28 1.06
CA TYR A 157 -6.06 -11.82 1.14
C TYR A 157 -5.76 -11.16 -0.22
N PHE A 158 -4.73 -11.60 -0.94
CA PHE A 158 -4.42 -11.05 -2.27
C PHE A 158 -5.57 -11.27 -3.26
N ILE A 159 -6.16 -12.48 -3.26
CA ILE A 159 -7.30 -12.80 -4.13
C ILE A 159 -8.50 -11.91 -3.78
N ALA A 160 -8.82 -11.75 -2.50
CA ALA A 160 -9.91 -10.90 -2.05
C ALA A 160 -9.67 -9.42 -2.40
N TYR A 161 -8.44 -8.91 -2.20
CA TYR A 161 -8.07 -7.53 -2.53
C TYR A 161 -8.25 -7.25 -4.03
N VAL A 162 -7.74 -8.12 -4.90
CA VAL A 162 -7.90 -7.99 -6.35
C VAL A 162 -9.36 -8.13 -6.75
N GLY A 163 -10.11 -9.06 -6.14
CA GLY A 163 -11.54 -9.24 -6.38
C GLY A 163 -12.35 -7.98 -6.06
N ILE A 164 -12.15 -7.38 -4.88
CA ILE A 164 -12.80 -6.12 -4.49
C ILE A 164 -12.41 -5.02 -5.47
N LEU A 165 -11.12 -4.85 -5.78
CA LEU A 165 -10.64 -3.84 -6.71
C LEU A 165 -11.33 -3.96 -8.08
N ILE A 166 -11.43 -5.16 -8.65
CA ILE A 166 -12.08 -5.38 -9.95
C ILE A 166 -13.57 -5.02 -9.87
N VAL A 167 -14.28 -5.50 -8.86
CA VAL A 167 -15.72 -5.24 -8.70
C VAL A 167 -15.97 -3.74 -8.51
N SER A 168 -15.20 -3.08 -7.65
CA SER A 168 -15.34 -1.64 -7.42
C SER A 168 -15.05 -0.82 -8.66
N VAL A 169 -13.98 -1.15 -9.42
CA VAL A 169 -13.69 -0.48 -10.70
C VAL A 169 -14.84 -0.64 -11.69
N MET A 170 -15.43 -1.83 -11.80
CA MET A 170 -16.57 -2.09 -12.68
C MET A 170 -17.81 -1.27 -12.28
N LEU A 171 -18.10 -1.16 -10.99
CA LEU A 171 -19.24 -0.39 -10.50
C LEU A 171 -19.02 1.11 -10.68
N VAL A 172 -17.83 1.64 -10.37
CA VAL A 172 -17.51 3.06 -10.50
C VAL A 172 -17.40 3.47 -11.97
N SER A 173 -17.05 2.55 -12.88
CA SER A 173 -17.00 2.82 -14.33
C SER A 173 -18.37 3.16 -14.93
N LEU A 174 -19.49 2.88 -14.25
CA LEU A 174 -20.83 3.27 -14.68
C LEU A 174 -21.01 4.80 -14.77
N ASP A 175 -20.18 5.56 -14.07
CA ASP A 175 -20.20 7.03 -14.16
C ASP A 175 -19.53 7.58 -15.44
N ASN A 176 -18.97 6.71 -16.30
CA ASN A 176 -18.35 7.05 -17.58
C ASN A 176 -17.21 8.08 -17.48
N PHE A 177 -16.45 8.07 -16.38
CA PHE A 177 -15.18 8.80 -16.30
C PHE A 177 -14.08 8.08 -17.08
N ASP A 178 -12.99 8.81 -17.36
CA ASP A 178 -11.79 8.21 -17.94
C ASP A 178 -11.19 7.13 -17.03
N PHE A 179 -10.50 6.17 -17.64
CA PHE A 179 -9.93 5.03 -16.91
C PHE A 179 -8.96 5.46 -15.81
N GLU A 180 -8.14 6.50 -16.05
CA GLU A 180 -7.18 7.01 -15.05
C GLU A 180 -7.91 7.52 -13.79
N THR A 181 -9.00 8.27 -13.96
CA THR A 181 -9.85 8.75 -12.86
C THR A 181 -10.50 7.58 -12.11
N THR A 182 -11.20 6.70 -12.84
CA THR A 182 -11.95 5.58 -12.25
C THR A 182 -11.03 4.63 -11.48
N PHE A 183 -9.96 4.18 -12.13
CA PHE A 183 -9.02 3.22 -11.53
C PHE A 183 -8.30 3.83 -10.33
N SER A 184 -7.81 5.07 -10.44
CA SER A 184 -7.11 5.72 -9.34
C SER A 184 -8.03 6.06 -8.17
N ALA A 185 -9.30 6.43 -8.42
CA ALA A 185 -10.28 6.67 -7.37
C ALA A 185 -10.49 5.42 -6.50
N VAL A 186 -10.74 4.26 -7.13
CA VAL A 186 -10.90 2.99 -6.42
C VAL A 186 -9.61 2.59 -5.70
N LEU A 187 -8.46 2.71 -6.37
CA LEU A 187 -7.18 2.31 -5.81
C LEU A 187 -6.80 3.12 -4.57
N THR A 188 -7.01 4.44 -4.61
CA THR A 188 -6.67 5.33 -3.49
C THR A 188 -7.65 5.22 -2.32
N THR A 189 -8.92 4.93 -2.58
CA THR A 189 -9.91 4.68 -1.52
C THR A 189 -9.67 3.32 -0.85
N LEU A 190 -9.43 2.26 -1.63
CA LEU A 190 -9.08 0.94 -1.09
C LEU A 190 -7.72 0.96 -0.35
N GLY A 191 -6.75 1.75 -0.84
CA GLY A 191 -5.47 1.99 -0.17
C GLY A 191 -5.56 2.95 1.02
N ASN A 192 -6.68 3.68 1.20
CA ASN A 192 -6.88 4.74 2.20
C ASN A 192 -5.85 5.88 2.10
N VAL A 193 -5.46 6.26 0.88
CA VAL A 193 -4.51 7.36 0.63
C VAL A 193 -5.25 8.70 0.47
N GLY A 194 -6.34 8.72 -0.30
CA GLY A 194 -7.19 9.88 -0.58
C GLY A 194 -7.00 10.43 -2.00
N PRO A 195 -5.96 11.21 -2.29
CA PRO A 195 -5.79 11.76 -3.64
C PRO A 195 -5.38 10.67 -4.64
N GLY A 196 -6.06 10.65 -5.80
CA GLY A 196 -5.76 9.79 -6.94
C GLY A 196 -5.09 10.55 -8.07
N MET A 197 -5.49 10.24 -9.31
CA MET A 197 -4.99 10.88 -10.54
C MET A 197 -6.15 11.56 -11.29
N ALA A 198 -5.81 12.35 -12.28
CA ALA A 198 -6.77 13.08 -13.12
C ALA A 198 -7.78 13.89 -12.29
N LYS A 199 -9.08 13.64 -12.41
CA LYS A 199 -10.15 14.39 -11.69
C LYS A 199 -10.07 14.25 -10.17
N VAL A 200 -9.61 13.11 -9.66
CA VAL A 200 -9.45 12.85 -8.21
C VAL A 200 -8.02 13.10 -7.73
N GLY A 201 -7.22 13.82 -8.51
CA GLY A 201 -5.88 14.24 -8.16
C GLY A 201 -5.83 15.19 -6.95
N PRO A 202 -4.62 15.66 -6.57
CA PRO A 202 -4.43 16.50 -5.37
C PRO A 202 -5.20 17.82 -5.39
N MET A 203 -5.53 18.33 -6.57
CA MET A 203 -6.32 19.56 -6.76
C MET A 203 -7.78 19.28 -7.12
N GLY A 204 -8.15 17.99 -7.25
CA GLY A 204 -9.50 17.54 -7.59
C GLY A 204 -10.33 17.14 -6.37
N ASN A 205 -11.52 16.61 -6.62
CA ASN A 205 -12.41 16.11 -5.59
C ASN A 205 -13.32 14.99 -6.14
N PHE A 206 -14.07 14.35 -5.24
CA PHE A 206 -15.01 13.28 -5.56
C PHE A 206 -16.46 13.78 -5.71
N ALA A 207 -16.71 15.09 -5.87
CA ALA A 207 -18.05 15.66 -5.87
C ALA A 207 -18.90 15.16 -7.06
N ASP A 208 -18.28 15.00 -8.23
CA ASP A 208 -18.96 14.66 -9.49
C ASP A 208 -19.37 13.18 -9.60
N PHE A 209 -18.92 12.32 -8.69
CA PHE A 209 -19.29 10.90 -8.68
C PHE A 209 -20.75 10.72 -8.28
N SER A 210 -21.43 9.74 -8.88
CA SER A 210 -22.78 9.36 -8.52
C SER A 210 -22.89 8.87 -7.07
N ILE A 211 -24.10 8.82 -6.54
CA ILE A 211 -24.35 8.29 -5.18
C ILE A 211 -23.90 6.83 -5.09
N LEU A 212 -24.13 6.03 -6.13
CA LEU A 212 -23.70 4.63 -6.17
C LEU A 212 -22.19 4.51 -6.04
N SER A 213 -21.45 5.26 -6.89
CA SER A 213 -19.98 5.25 -6.87
C SER A 213 -19.43 5.74 -5.53
N LYS A 214 -20.03 6.78 -4.93
CA LYS A 214 -19.65 7.23 -3.58
C LYS A 214 -19.84 6.15 -2.52
N LEU A 215 -20.94 5.40 -2.57
CA LEU A 215 -21.18 4.29 -1.64
C LEU A 215 -20.15 3.16 -1.82
N VAL A 216 -19.81 2.81 -3.08
CA VAL A 216 -18.77 1.82 -3.38
C VAL A 216 -17.41 2.28 -2.84
N LEU A 217 -17.03 3.53 -3.10
CA LEU A 217 -15.77 4.09 -2.60
C LEU A 217 -15.73 4.17 -1.05
N CYS A 218 -16.86 4.45 -0.40
CA CYS A 218 -16.97 4.37 1.07
C CYS A 218 -16.77 2.93 1.57
N PHE A 219 -17.35 1.94 0.90
CA PHE A 219 -17.13 0.52 1.19
C PHE A 219 -15.65 0.15 1.05
N ASP A 220 -14.99 0.60 -0.03
CA ASP A 220 -13.57 0.36 -0.27
C ASP A 220 -12.69 0.96 0.84
N MET A 221 -12.99 2.18 1.29
CA MET A 221 -12.28 2.81 2.41
C MET A 221 -12.41 1.98 3.71
N LEU A 222 -13.59 1.48 4.01
CA LEU A 222 -13.82 0.63 5.19
C LEU A 222 -13.09 -0.71 5.05
N ALA A 223 -13.20 -1.37 3.89
CA ALA A 223 -12.54 -2.66 3.62
C ALA A 223 -11.01 -2.54 3.70
N GLY A 224 -10.45 -1.48 3.15
CA GLY A 224 -9.01 -1.22 3.18
C GLY A 224 -8.48 -0.87 4.58
N ARG A 225 -9.30 -0.17 5.40
CA ARG A 225 -8.86 0.28 6.73
C ARG A 225 -9.01 -0.77 7.82
N LEU A 226 -10.14 -1.47 7.84
CA LEU A 226 -10.43 -2.48 8.86
C LEU A 226 -9.78 -3.82 8.57
N GLU A 227 -9.00 -3.91 7.51
CA GLU A 227 -8.54 -5.12 6.85
C GLU A 227 -9.74 -5.95 6.31
N ILE A 228 -9.56 -6.57 5.14
CA ILE A 228 -10.67 -7.17 4.39
C ILE A 228 -11.41 -8.24 5.18
N PHE A 229 -10.68 -9.13 5.88
CA PHE A 229 -11.32 -10.26 6.57
C PHE A 229 -12.15 -9.86 7.78
N PRO A 230 -11.67 -9.08 8.76
CA PRO A 230 -12.50 -8.58 9.86
C PRO A 230 -13.74 -7.84 9.39
N PHE A 231 -13.61 -7.07 8.30
CA PHE A 231 -14.72 -6.35 7.71
C PHE A 231 -15.75 -7.30 7.07
N LEU A 232 -15.32 -8.27 6.25
CA LEU A 232 -16.22 -9.22 5.62
C LEU A 232 -16.93 -10.15 6.61
N VAL A 233 -16.31 -10.48 7.74
CA VAL A 233 -16.94 -11.29 8.81
C VAL A 233 -18.20 -10.64 9.34
N LEU A 234 -18.28 -9.29 9.39
CA LEU A 234 -19.47 -8.57 9.84
C LEU A 234 -20.72 -8.88 9.00
N PHE A 235 -20.56 -9.26 7.73
CA PHE A 235 -21.66 -9.61 6.83
C PHE A 235 -22.02 -11.09 6.88
N THR A 236 -21.36 -11.90 7.70
CA THR A 236 -21.65 -13.33 7.81
C THR A 236 -22.62 -13.63 8.96
N ALA A 237 -23.61 -14.48 8.70
CA ALA A 237 -24.59 -14.90 9.71
C ALA A 237 -23.95 -15.49 11.00
N PRO A 238 -22.85 -16.27 10.94
CA PRO A 238 -22.17 -16.77 12.14
C PRO A 238 -21.65 -15.69 13.08
N ALA A 239 -21.28 -14.49 12.57
CA ALA A 239 -20.77 -13.40 13.40
C ALA A 239 -21.83 -12.87 14.39
N TRP A 240 -23.11 -13.00 14.03
CA TRP A 240 -24.24 -12.47 14.81
C TRP A 240 -24.94 -13.55 15.62
N ARG A 241 -24.67 -14.84 15.37
CA ARG A 241 -25.21 -15.96 16.16
C ARG A 241 -24.33 -16.14 17.39
N ARG A 242 -24.79 -15.67 18.54
CA ARG A 242 -24.23 -16.05 19.86
C ARG A 242 -24.39 -17.58 19.98
N LYS A 243 -23.29 -18.33 19.95
CA LYS A 243 -23.23 -19.65 20.55
C LYS A 243 -23.06 -19.43 22.04
N PHE A 244 -24.14 -19.55 22.78
CA PHE A 244 -24.09 -19.84 24.22
C PHE A 244 -23.78 -21.33 24.37
#